data_37d27ad2cca3a2dbe157d6248bdf70f5
#
_entry.id   37d27ad2cca3a2dbe157d6248bdf70f5
#
_cell.length_a   1.000
_cell.length_b   1.000
_cell.length_c   1.000
_cell.angle_alpha   90.00
_cell.angle_beta   90.00
_cell.angle_gamma   90.00
#
_symmetry.space_group_name_H-M   'P 1'
#
loop_
_entity.id
_entity.type
_entity.pdbx_description
1 polymer ?
#
loop_
_entity_poly.entity_id
_entity_poly.type
_entity_poly.pdbx_seq_one_letter_code
_entity_poly.pdbx_strand_id
1 'polypeptide(L)'
;MKAFYILPLALLVAACGNDAPSIDDLKEDSYPLVEQVLTEDDTDALSHRLDRYTLDKHPDELTYTGTAKVTEFKKTTTEDGTVQVDSTKYYVDVEINFHGTDYDKYTVNVYKSE
;
A
#
# COMPACT_ATOMS: atom_id res chain seq x y z
N MET A 1 -5.61 -12.28 16.93
CA MET A 1 -5.97 -12.94 15.65
C MET A 1 -5.52 -12.08 14.48
N LYS A 2 -4.79 -12.64 13.57
CA LYS A 2 -4.30 -11.88 12.41
C LYS A 2 -5.28 -11.99 11.26
N ALA A 3 -5.68 -10.85 10.73
CA ALA A 3 -6.46 -10.78 9.51
C ALA A 3 -5.55 -10.35 8.37
N PHE A 4 -5.60 -11.10 7.27
CA PHE A 4 -4.83 -10.75 6.08
C PHE A 4 -5.80 -10.37 4.97
N TYR A 5 -5.57 -9.19 4.41
CA TYR A 5 -6.25 -8.78 3.19
C TYR A 5 -5.28 -8.92 2.04
N ILE A 6 -5.75 -9.55 0.99
CA ILE A 6 -5.00 -9.67 -0.25
C ILE A 6 -5.80 -8.94 -1.32
N LEU A 7 -5.18 -7.94 -1.93
CA LEU A 7 -5.81 -7.15 -2.97
C LEU A 7 -4.97 -7.23 -4.24
N PRO A 8 -5.21 -8.27 -5.06
CA PRO A 8 -4.52 -8.33 -6.35
C PRO A 8 -5.14 -7.32 -7.31
N LEU A 9 -4.31 -6.51 -7.94
CA LEU A 9 -4.75 -5.56 -8.94
C LEU A 9 -3.72 -5.51 -10.05
N ALA A 10 -4.20 -5.69 -11.28
CA ALA A 10 -3.37 -5.53 -12.46
C ALA A 10 -3.52 -4.08 -12.95
N LEU A 11 -2.42 -3.35 -12.94
CA LEU A 11 -2.39 -1.99 -13.44
C LEU A 11 -1.65 -1.97 -14.77
N LEU A 12 -2.23 -1.26 -15.73
CA LEU A 12 -1.58 -1.00 -16.99
C LEU A 12 -0.84 0.33 -16.86
N VAL A 13 0.48 0.28 -16.90
CA VAL A 13 1.31 1.48 -16.83
C VAL A 13 1.68 1.88 -18.25
N ALA A 14 1.35 3.11 -18.63
CA ALA A 14 1.77 3.67 -19.90
C ALA A 14 3.24 4.09 -19.78
N ALA A 15 4.14 3.17 -20.07
CA ALA A 15 5.56 3.47 -20.06
C ALA A 15 5.99 3.99 -21.44
N CYS A 16 6.72 5.09 -21.46
CA CYS A 16 7.36 5.58 -22.68
C CYS A 16 8.68 4.83 -22.86
N GLY A 17 8.64 3.72 -23.61
CA GLY A 17 9.81 2.92 -23.87
C GLY A 17 9.84 1.64 -23.04
N ASN A 18 10.97 0.93 -23.06
CA ASN A 18 11.15 -0.37 -22.43
C ASN A 18 11.87 -0.26 -21.08
N ASP A 19 11.92 0.92 -20.51
CA ASP A 19 12.63 1.12 -19.24
C ASP A 19 11.72 0.77 -18.06
N ALA A 20 12.30 0.12 -17.06
CA ALA A 20 11.60 -0.15 -15.83
C ALA A 20 11.21 1.15 -15.13
N PRO A 21 10.00 1.24 -14.56
CA PRO A 21 9.62 2.41 -13.76
C PRO A 21 10.58 2.59 -12.59
N SER A 22 10.78 3.83 -12.17
CA SER A 22 11.59 4.10 -10.99
C SER A 22 10.88 3.58 -9.74
N ILE A 23 11.65 3.33 -8.68
CA ILE A 23 11.08 2.91 -7.40
C ILE A 23 10.11 3.95 -6.87
N ASP A 24 10.43 5.23 -7.03
CA ASP A 24 9.54 6.31 -6.60
C ASP A 24 8.21 6.30 -7.35
N ASP A 25 8.22 6.03 -8.65
CA ASP A 25 7.00 5.92 -9.44
C ASP A 25 6.17 4.72 -8.99
N LEU A 26 6.80 3.60 -8.71
CA LEU A 26 6.10 2.40 -8.24
C LEU A 26 5.47 2.63 -6.86
N LYS A 27 6.15 3.34 -5.98
CA LYS A 27 5.60 3.70 -4.67
C LYS A 27 4.38 4.59 -4.83
N GLU A 28 4.46 5.59 -5.68
CA GLU A 28 3.36 6.52 -5.92
C GLU A 28 2.15 5.80 -6.52
N ASP A 29 2.38 4.93 -7.49
CA ASP A 29 1.30 4.22 -8.17
C ASP A 29 0.64 3.15 -7.28
N SER A 30 1.41 2.54 -6.38
CA SER A 30 0.90 1.47 -5.52
C SER A 30 0.29 1.96 -4.20
N TYR A 31 0.62 3.18 -3.77
CA TYR A 31 0.14 3.68 -2.50
C TYR A 31 -1.38 3.76 -2.38
N PRO A 32 -2.15 4.13 -3.42
CA PRO A 32 -3.62 4.11 -3.33
C PRO A 32 -4.19 2.75 -2.95
N LEU A 33 -3.52 1.66 -3.33
CA LEU A 33 -3.93 0.31 -2.94
C LEU A 33 -3.64 0.04 -1.47
N VAL A 34 -2.55 0.58 -0.96
CA VAL A 34 -2.22 0.50 0.48
C VAL A 34 -3.32 1.19 1.29
N GLU A 35 -3.71 2.40 0.89
CA GLU A 35 -4.79 3.11 1.56
C GLU A 35 -6.11 2.37 1.44
N GLN A 36 -6.39 1.78 0.29
CA GLN A 36 -7.63 1.05 0.05
C GLN A 36 -7.77 -0.16 0.99
N VAL A 37 -6.70 -0.93 1.18
CA VAL A 37 -6.76 -2.10 2.04
C VAL A 37 -6.98 -1.70 3.50
N LEU A 38 -6.44 -0.56 3.92
CA LEU A 38 -6.65 -0.04 5.27
C LEU A 38 -8.08 0.50 5.43
N THR A 39 -8.60 1.18 4.42
CA THR A 39 -9.94 1.74 4.44
C THR A 39 -11.00 0.64 4.44
N GLU A 40 -10.79 -0.43 3.70
CA GLU A 40 -11.72 -1.57 3.68
C GLU A 40 -11.81 -2.26 5.03
N ASP A 41 -10.70 -2.31 5.75
CA ASP A 41 -10.65 -2.91 7.08
C ASP A 41 -11.28 -2.01 8.15
N ASP A 42 -11.13 -0.70 8.02
CA ASP A 42 -11.66 0.28 8.97
C ASP A 42 -12.22 1.50 8.24
N THR A 43 -13.53 1.45 8.00
CA THR A 43 -14.23 2.52 7.29
C THR A 43 -14.44 3.78 8.13
N ASP A 44 -14.17 3.70 9.45
CA ASP A 44 -14.33 4.82 10.35
C ASP A 44 -13.09 5.69 10.45
N ALA A 45 -12.03 5.33 9.75
CA ALA A 45 -10.79 6.09 9.78
C ALA A 45 -11.00 7.48 9.18
N LEU A 46 -10.43 8.50 9.85
CA LEU A 46 -10.47 9.88 9.37
C LEU A 46 -9.48 10.11 8.26
N SER A 47 -8.26 9.61 8.44
CA SER A 47 -7.18 9.84 7.50
C SER A 47 -6.05 8.86 7.75
N HIS A 48 -5.14 8.79 6.79
CA HIS A 48 -3.93 7.99 6.87
C HIS A 48 -2.74 8.87 6.55
N ARG A 49 -1.63 8.61 7.24
CA ARG A 49 -0.36 9.28 6.96
C ARG A 49 0.69 8.21 6.65
N LEU A 50 1.32 8.34 5.50
CA LEU A 50 2.43 7.47 5.16
C LEU A 50 3.67 7.92 5.94
N ASP A 51 4.15 7.08 6.85
CA ASP A 51 5.34 7.37 7.63
C ASP A 51 6.61 6.93 6.90
N ARG A 52 6.55 5.78 6.25
CA ARG A 52 7.68 5.22 5.54
C ARG A 52 7.20 4.20 4.52
N TYR A 53 7.82 4.19 3.36
CA TYR A 53 7.55 3.18 2.35
C TYR A 53 8.89 2.76 1.75
N THR A 54 9.24 1.51 1.96
CA THR A 54 10.45 0.92 1.38
C THR A 54 10.04 -0.07 0.30
N LEU A 55 10.78 -0.09 -0.79
CA LEU A 55 10.51 -0.99 -1.90
C LEU A 55 11.84 -1.37 -2.52
N ASP A 56 12.11 -2.66 -2.59
CA ASP A 56 13.38 -3.20 -3.08
C ASP A 56 13.15 -4.05 -4.31
N LYS A 57 14.02 -3.87 -5.30
CA LYS A 57 14.01 -4.66 -6.53
C LYS A 57 14.73 -5.99 -6.31
N HIS A 58 14.11 -7.09 -6.72
CA HIS A 58 14.70 -8.41 -6.64
C HIS A 58 15.70 -8.63 -7.80
N PRO A 59 16.61 -9.63 -7.65
CA PRO A 59 17.59 -9.93 -8.71
C PRO A 59 16.98 -10.30 -10.05
N ASP A 60 15.74 -10.79 -10.08
CA ASP A 60 15.05 -11.12 -11.34
C ASP A 60 14.64 -9.88 -12.13
N GLU A 61 14.77 -8.69 -11.54
CA GLU A 61 14.38 -7.39 -12.10
C GLU A 61 12.91 -7.27 -12.45
N LEU A 62 12.09 -8.26 -12.09
CA LEU A 62 10.66 -8.28 -12.37
C LEU A 62 9.81 -8.22 -11.11
N THR A 63 10.42 -8.43 -9.94
CA THR A 63 9.71 -8.46 -8.66
C THR A 63 10.25 -7.38 -7.75
N TYR A 64 9.33 -6.63 -7.14
CA TYR A 64 9.66 -5.65 -6.12
C TYR A 64 8.85 -5.97 -4.88
N THR A 65 9.50 -5.96 -3.71
CA THR A 65 8.81 -6.17 -2.45
C THR A 65 9.20 -5.10 -1.46
N GLY A 66 8.27 -4.76 -0.59
CA GLY A 66 8.53 -3.76 0.42
C GLY A 66 7.45 -3.69 1.46
N THR A 67 7.57 -2.69 2.32
CA THR A 67 6.63 -2.47 3.41
C THR A 67 6.34 -0.99 3.54
N ALA A 68 5.05 -0.67 3.62
CA ALA A 68 4.58 0.67 3.94
C ALA A 68 4.21 0.72 5.41
N LYS A 69 4.73 1.70 6.13
CA LYS A 69 4.34 2.00 7.50
C LYS A 69 3.39 3.19 7.46
N VAL A 70 2.17 2.98 7.93
CA VAL A 70 1.11 3.98 7.83
C VAL A 70 0.51 4.21 9.21
N THR A 71 0.29 5.46 9.55
CA THR A 71 -0.46 5.84 10.75
C THR A 71 -1.88 6.18 10.37
N GLU A 72 -2.83 5.47 10.95
CA GLU A 72 -4.26 5.71 10.77
C GLU A 72 -4.78 6.56 11.92
N PHE A 73 -5.54 7.60 11.60
CA PHE A 73 -6.18 8.45 12.59
C PHE A 73 -7.67 8.16 12.62
N LYS A 74 -8.18 7.95 13.81
CA LYS A 74 -9.58 7.61 14.01
C LYS A 74 -10.18 8.52 15.09
N LYS A 75 -11.37 9.04 14.83
CA LYS A 75 -12.08 9.87 15.78
C LYS A 75 -12.98 9.01 16.65
N THR A 76 -12.88 9.18 17.96
CA THR A 76 -13.75 8.50 18.91
C THR A 76 -14.43 9.55 19.79
N THR A 77 -15.65 9.24 20.22
CA THR A 77 -16.39 10.09 21.15
C THR A 77 -16.61 9.33 22.45
N THR A 78 -16.18 9.91 23.56
CA THR A 78 -16.35 9.31 24.88
C THR A 78 -17.78 9.53 25.40
N GLU A 79 -18.11 8.86 26.50
CA GLU A 79 -19.45 8.93 27.08
C GLU A 79 -19.86 10.35 27.52
N ASP A 80 -18.89 11.17 27.89
CA ASP A 80 -19.14 12.57 28.30
C ASP A 80 -19.21 13.52 27.10
N GLY A 81 -19.13 13.01 25.88
CA GLY A 81 -19.17 13.81 24.67
C GLY A 81 -17.84 14.38 24.23
N THR A 82 -16.76 14.02 24.90
CA THR A 82 -15.43 14.46 24.51
C THR A 82 -15.00 13.73 23.25
N VAL A 83 -14.47 14.49 22.29
CA VAL A 83 -13.96 13.95 21.03
C VAL A 83 -12.46 13.73 21.16
N GLN A 84 -12.01 12.52 20.83
CA GLN A 84 -10.61 12.16 20.83
C GLN A 84 -10.20 11.67 19.44
N VAL A 85 -8.94 11.91 19.09
CA VAL A 85 -8.35 11.35 17.87
C VAL A 85 -7.28 10.36 18.31
N ASP A 86 -7.50 9.12 18.00
CA ASP A 86 -6.57 8.04 18.28
C ASP A 86 -5.76 7.70 17.01
N SER A 87 -4.54 7.28 17.20
CA SER A 87 -3.68 6.86 16.10
C SER A 87 -3.24 5.43 16.29
N THR A 88 -3.22 4.68 15.20
CA THR A 88 -2.76 3.29 15.16
C THR A 88 -1.80 3.14 14.00
N LYS A 89 -0.72 2.41 14.23
CA LYS A 89 0.27 2.17 13.20
C LYS A 89 0.05 0.80 12.58
N TYR A 90 0.08 0.78 11.26
CA TYR A 90 -0.08 -0.44 10.48
C TYR A 90 1.11 -0.66 9.58
N TYR A 91 1.41 -1.92 9.32
CA TYR A 91 2.40 -2.33 8.34
C TYR A 91 1.67 -3.03 7.22
N VAL A 92 1.92 -2.59 5.99
CA VAL A 92 1.32 -3.16 4.80
C VAL A 92 2.44 -3.65 3.91
N ASP A 93 2.48 -4.95 3.67
CA ASP A 93 3.46 -5.54 2.78
C ASP A 93 2.97 -5.41 1.34
N VAL A 94 3.88 -5.05 0.45
CA VAL A 94 3.57 -4.81 -0.95
C VAL A 94 4.46 -5.69 -1.80
N GLU A 95 3.86 -6.36 -2.77
CA GLU A 95 4.58 -7.13 -3.78
C GLU A 95 4.13 -6.67 -5.16
N ILE A 96 5.08 -6.30 -5.99
CA ILE A 96 4.83 -5.87 -7.36
C ILE A 96 5.52 -6.86 -8.29
N ASN A 97 4.75 -7.44 -9.20
CA ASN A 97 5.27 -8.41 -10.16
C ASN A 97 4.99 -7.92 -11.57
N PHE A 98 6.03 -7.71 -12.36
CA PHE A 98 5.91 -7.38 -13.77
C PHE A 98 5.68 -8.64 -14.60
N HIS A 99 4.84 -8.51 -15.61
CA HIS A 99 4.49 -9.58 -16.52
C HIS A 99 5.20 -9.35 -17.86
N GLY A 100 6.12 -10.23 -18.20
CA GLY A 100 6.88 -10.10 -19.42
C GLY A 100 8.08 -9.16 -19.28
N THR A 101 8.63 -8.74 -20.42
CA THR A 101 9.85 -7.94 -20.46
C THR A 101 9.62 -6.45 -20.74
N ASP A 102 8.36 -6.06 -20.95
CA ASP A 102 8.04 -4.72 -21.44
C ASP A 102 7.82 -3.69 -20.32
N TYR A 103 7.70 -4.13 -19.08
CA TYR A 103 7.42 -3.28 -17.91
C TYR A 103 6.16 -2.43 -18.05
N ASP A 104 5.26 -2.77 -18.96
CA ASP A 104 4.03 -2.03 -19.18
C ASP A 104 2.86 -2.58 -18.37
N LYS A 105 2.98 -3.79 -17.84
CA LYS A 105 1.95 -4.42 -17.01
C LYS A 105 2.56 -5.00 -15.75
N TYR A 106 1.91 -4.73 -14.63
CA TYR A 106 2.32 -5.36 -13.38
C TYR A 106 1.12 -5.62 -12.49
N THR A 107 1.28 -6.58 -11.60
CA THR A 107 0.29 -6.91 -10.57
C THR A 107 0.80 -6.42 -9.23
N VAL A 108 -0.06 -5.77 -8.47
CA VAL A 108 0.26 -5.30 -7.12
C VAL A 108 -0.56 -6.11 -6.13
N ASN A 109 0.13 -6.79 -5.21
CA ASN A 109 -0.50 -7.49 -4.10
C ASN A 109 -0.17 -6.76 -2.81
N VAL A 110 -1.19 -6.50 -2.00
CA VAL A 110 -1.07 -5.74 -0.77
C VAL A 110 -1.57 -6.62 0.37
N TYR A 111 -0.75 -6.73 1.41
CA TYR A 111 -1.06 -7.56 2.57
C TYR A 111 -0.99 -6.71 3.82
N LYS A 112 -2.13 -6.48 4.47
CA LYS A 112 -2.15 -5.79 5.75
C LYS A 112 -1.86 -6.79 6.86
N SER A 113 -0.90 -6.46 7.71
CA SER A 113 -0.56 -7.25 8.89
C SER A 113 -0.98 -6.48 10.15
N GLU A 114 -1.71 -7.16 11.00
CA GLU A 114 -2.01 -6.66 12.34
C GLU A 114 -0.97 -7.13 13.34
#